data_d19c70138141554ec11f834417174093
#
_entry.id   d19c70138141554ec11f834417174093
#
_cell.length_a   1.000
_cell.length_b   1.000
_cell.length_c   1.000
_cell.angle_alpha   90.00
_cell.angle_beta   90.00
_cell.angle_gamma   90.00
#
_symmetry.space_group_name_H-M   'P 1'
#
loop_
_entity.id
_entity.type
_entity.pdbx_description
1 polymer ?
#
loop_
_entity_poly.entity_id
_entity_poly.type
_entity_poly.pdbx_seq_one_letter_code
_entity_poly.pdbx_strand_id
1 'polypeptide(L)'
;MSEIKLEELAGVGPATAEKLKEAGFNTVEAVAVASPSELANTAEIGESTAAKIINAARQAADIGGFETGDLVLERRKLVGKLTTGCVEFDEMMGGGIETQSITELYGEFGSGKTQVAHQLAVNVQMDREHGGLDGSVIIIDTENTFRPERITQMVKGLSEKYGMELDPEEFLQNIHVARAYNSNHQILLVDSATDLANELKEMGKPVRLLIVDSLMAHFRAEYVGRGTLADRQQKLNKHMHGLLRFGDLFNACVVVTNQVMAKPDAFFGDPTRPVGGHVVGHTATFRLYLRKSKGEKRIIRLVDSPSLPEGEAVVAVTTAGLTDQ
;
A
#
# COMPACT_ATOMS: atom_id res chain seq x y z
N MET A 1 7.71 15.21 -20.97
CA MET A 1 8.68 14.34 -21.68
C MET A 1 7.86 13.36 -22.47
N SER A 2 8.20 13.05 -23.75
CA SER A 2 7.48 12.05 -24.54
C SER A 2 7.65 10.69 -23.86
N GLU A 3 6.56 9.99 -23.62
CA GLU A 3 6.55 8.64 -23.05
C GLU A 3 7.30 7.71 -24.02
N ILE A 4 8.41 7.12 -23.57
CA ILE A 4 9.22 6.18 -24.36
C ILE A 4 8.39 4.90 -24.50
N LYS A 5 8.21 4.43 -25.74
CA LYS A 5 7.46 3.19 -26.00
C LYS A 5 8.33 1.96 -25.80
N LEU A 6 7.72 0.83 -25.44
CA LEU A 6 8.44 -0.44 -25.24
C LEU A 6 9.23 -0.87 -26.48
N GLU A 7 8.70 -0.60 -27.68
CA GLU A 7 9.33 -0.93 -28.96
C GLU A 7 10.61 -0.11 -29.24
N GLU A 8 10.83 0.98 -28.50
CA GLU A 8 12.01 1.83 -28.62
C GLU A 8 13.18 1.33 -27.76
N LEU A 9 12.92 0.34 -26.88
CA LEU A 9 13.94 -0.25 -26.03
C LEU A 9 14.90 -1.13 -26.84
N ALA A 10 16.18 -1.03 -26.55
CA ALA A 10 17.18 -1.89 -27.16
C ALA A 10 16.92 -3.37 -26.85
N GLY A 11 16.73 -4.17 -27.89
CA GLY A 11 16.44 -5.61 -27.77
C GLY A 11 14.95 -5.96 -27.68
N VAL A 12 14.05 -4.98 -27.81
CA VAL A 12 12.61 -5.17 -27.88
C VAL A 12 12.13 -4.91 -29.31
N GLY A 13 11.80 -5.98 -30.02
CA GLY A 13 11.09 -5.89 -31.31
C GLY A 13 9.57 -5.92 -31.09
N PRO A 14 8.75 -5.70 -32.16
CA PRO A 14 7.29 -5.67 -32.04
C PRO A 14 6.69 -6.91 -31.37
N ALA A 15 7.17 -8.11 -31.72
CA ALA A 15 6.71 -9.36 -31.11
C ALA A 15 7.08 -9.48 -29.60
N THR A 16 8.24 -8.94 -29.21
CA THR A 16 8.65 -8.92 -27.81
C THR A 16 7.86 -7.89 -27.02
N ALA A 17 7.59 -6.72 -27.63
CA ALA A 17 6.76 -5.69 -27.01
C ALA A 17 5.33 -6.19 -26.75
N GLU A 18 4.77 -6.94 -27.70
CA GLU A 18 3.45 -7.55 -27.55
C GLU A 18 3.42 -8.57 -26.40
N LYS A 19 4.42 -9.46 -26.32
CA LYS A 19 4.57 -10.40 -25.19
C LYS A 19 4.74 -9.70 -23.84
N LEU A 20 5.48 -8.58 -23.79
CA LEU A 20 5.63 -7.78 -22.59
C LEU A 20 4.29 -7.16 -22.15
N LYS A 21 3.50 -6.63 -23.10
CA LYS A 21 2.18 -6.08 -22.83
C LYS A 21 1.20 -7.15 -22.36
N GLU A 22 1.16 -8.30 -23.03
CA GLU A 22 0.34 -9.46 -22.62
C GLU A 22 0.73 -9.98 -21.24
N ALA A 23 2.00 -9.85 -20.87
CA ALA A 23 2.53 -10.17 -19.55
C ALA A 23 2.28 -9.08 -18.49
N GLY A 24 1.56 -8.00 -18.82
CA GLY A 24 1.25 -6.90 -17.91
C GLY A 24 2.34 -5.81 -17.78
N PHE A 25 3.43 -5.90 -18.56
CA PHE A 25 4.48 -4.87 -18.60
C PHE A 25 4.17 -3.81 -19.67
N ASN A 26 3.27 -2.89 -19.34
CA ASN A 26 2.76 -1.90 -20.32
C ASN A 26 3.64 -0.67 -20.44
N THR A 27 4.55 -0.40 -19.50
CA THR A 27 5.43 0.78 -19.49
C THR A 27 6.89 0.41 -19.34
N VAL A 28 7.78 1.32 -19.75
CA VAL A 28 9.23 1.16 -19.61
C VAL A 28 9.62 1.05 -18.14
N GLU A 29 8.98 1.82 -17.29
CA GLU A 29 9.20 1.82 -15.84
C GLU A 29 8.80 0.47 -15.22
N ALA A 30 7.68 -0.12 -15.64
CA ALA A 30 7.26 -1.45 -15.19
C ALA A 30 8.30 -2.52 -15.52
N VAL A 31 8.86 -2.47 -16.73
CA VAL A 31 9.96 -3.35 -17.15
C VAL A 31 11.25 -3.08 -16.38
N ALA A 32 11.60 -1.81 -16.14
CA ALA A 32 12.83 -1.42 -15.44
C ALA A 32 12.91 -1.95 -14.00
N VAL A 33 11.76 -2.06 -13.30
CA VAL A 33 11.69 -2.52 -11.91
C VAL A 33 11.41 -4.02 -11.78
N ALA A 34 11.19 -4.74 -12.89
CA ALA A 34 11.00 -6.19 -12.88
C ALA A 34 12.28 -6.95 -12.54
N SER A 35 12.14 -8.19 -12.06
CA SER A 35 13.27 -9.11 -11.94
C SER A 35 13.49 -9.88 -13.25
N PRO A 36 14.74 -10.29 -13.60
CA PRO A 36 15.00 -11.05 -14.81
C PRO A 36 14.21 -12.36 -14.90
N SER A 37 14.06 -13.08 -13.78
CA SER A 37 13.31 -14.33 -13.70
C SER A 37 11.80 -14.11 -13.84
N GLU A 38 11.26 -13.02 -13.27
CA GLU A 38 9.86 -12.65 -13.41
C GLU A 38 9.54 -12.34 -14.88
N LEU A 39 10.31 -11.42 -15.48
CA LEU A 39 10.10 -11.01 -16.86
C LEU A 39 10.27 -12.20 -17.84
N ALA A 40 11.26 -13.06 -17.60
CA ALA A 40 11.51 -14.23 -18.43
C ALA A 40 10.34 -15.21 -18.41
N ASN A 41 9.82 -15.50 -17.21
CA ASN A 41 8.72 -16.47 -17.05
C ASN A 41 7.38 -15.94 -17.56
N THR A 42 7.10 -14.65 -17.35
CA THR A 42 5.79 -14.08 -17.70
C THR A 42 5.69 -13.74 -19.18
N ALA A 43 6.75 -13.17 -19.76
CA ALA A 43 6.79 -12.84 -21.19
C ALA A 43 7.33 -13.98 -22.09
N GLU A 44 7.59 -15.16 -21.51
CA GLU A 44 8.11 -16.34 -22.23
C GLU A 44 9.36 -16.04 -23.08
N ILE A 45 10.33 -15.36 -22.46
CA ILE A 45 11.63 -15.02 -23.06
C ILE A 45 12.78 -15.61 -22.25
N GLY A 46 13.96 -15.72 -22.85
CA GLY A 46 15.13 -16.21 -22.12
C GLY A 46 15.57 -15.22 -21.02
N GLU A 47 16.01 -15.73 -19.87
CA GLU A 47 16.43 -14.90 -18.72
C GLU A 47 17.55 -13.90 -19.07
N SER A 48 18.50 -14.31 -19.92
CA SER A 48 19.54 -13.42 -20.45
C SER A 48 18.99 -12.28 -21.31
N THR A 49 17.92 -12.54 -22.07
CA THR A 49 17.20 -11.54 -22.86
C THR A 49 16.43 -10.60 -21.94
N ALA A 50 15.72 -11.15 -20.96
CA ALA A 50 15.00 -10.39 -19.94
C ALA A 50 15.95 -9.41 -19.21
N ALA A 51 17.12 -9.88 -18.78
CA ALA A 51 18.11 -9.03 -18.13
C ALA A 51 18.61 -7.87 -19.03
N LYS A 52 18.80 -8.10 -20.33
CA LYS A 52 19.19 -7.05 -21.28
C LYS A 52 18.07 -6.03 -21.47
N ILE A 53 16.83 -6.48 -21.62
CA ILE A 53 15.66 -5.61 -21.78
C ILE A 53 15.46 -4.75 -20.53
N ILE A 54 15.58 -5.35 -19.32
CA ILE A 54 15.49 -4.61 -18.05
C ILE A 54 16.59 -3.54 -17.97
N ASN A 55 17.82 -3.86 -18.33
CA ASN A 55 18.90 -2.87 -18.33
C ASN A 55 18.66 -1.73 -19.33
N ALA A 56 18.14 -2.05 -20.52
CA ALA A 56 17.76 -1.04 -21.49
C ALA A 56 16.62 -0.14 -20.98
N ALA A 57 15.62 -0.74 -20.33
CA ALA A 57 14.51 -0.03 -19.72
C ALA A 57 15.00 0.90 -18.59
N ARG A 58 15.90 0.42 -17.72
CA ARG A 58 16.51 1.23 -16.66
C ARG A 58 17.27 2.44 -17.21
N GLN A 59 18.04 2.26 -18.28
CA GLN A 59 18.75 3.36 -18.94
C GLN A 59 17.78 4.35 -19.58
N ALA A 60 16.73 3.87 -20.23
CA ALA A 60 15.74 4.71 -20.90
C ALA A 60 14.87 5.50 -19.89
N ALA A 61 14.51 4.89 -18.77
CA ALA A 61 13.73 5.52 -17.70
C ALA A 61 14.59 6.27 -16.66
N ASP A 62 15.94 6.28 -16.84
CA ASP A 62 16.90 6.82 -15.86
C ASP A 62 16.72 6.22 -14.44
N ILE A 63 16.46 4.91 -14.40
CA ILE A 63 16.21 4.16 -13.15
C ILE A 63 17.42 3.29 -12.84
N GLY A 64 17.90 3.35 -11.59
CA GLY A 64 18.88 2.40 -11.02
C GLY A 64 20.35 2.82 -11.16
N GLY A 65 20.64 4.07 -11.55
CA GLY A 65 21.96 4.69 -11.42
C GLY A 65 22.25 5.15 -9.99
N PHE A 66 23.52 5.47 -9.70
CA PHE A 66 23.87 6.17 -8.46
C PHE A 66 23.45 7.63 -8.58
N GLU A 67 22.69 8.10 -7.61
CA GLU A 67 22.31 9.50 -7.47
C GLU A 67 23.00 10.10 -6.24
N THR A 68 23.23 11.41 -6.26
CA THR A 68 23.70 12.12 -5.07
C THR A 68 22.56 12.33 -4.07
N GLY A 69 22.89 12.45 -2.78
CA GLY A 69 21.87 12.58 -1.73
C GLY A 69 20.99 13.84 -1.86
N ASP A 70 21.48 14.90 -2.47
CA ASP A 70 20.69 16.10 -2.77
C ASP A 70 19.66 15.86 -3.87
N LEU A 71 19.97 15.10 -4.93
CA LEU A 71 19.00 14.67 -5.93
C LEU A 71 17.91 13.75 -5.34
N VAL A 72 18.31 12.82 -4.46
CA VAL A 72 17.36 12.00 -3.71
C VAL A 72 16.43 12.87 -2.86
N LEU A 73 16.98 13.90 -2.21
CA LEU A 73 16.18 14.85 -1.40
C LEU A 73 15.18 15.62 -2.27
N GLU A 74 15.58 16.09 -3.46
CA GLU A 74 14.67 16.76 -4.38
C GLU A 74 13.54 15.83 -4.85
N ARG A 75 13.87 14.58 -5.18
CA ARG A 75 12.86 13.58 -5.58
C ARG A 75 11.89 13.27 -4.43
N ARG A 76 12.36 13.22 -3.18
CA ARG A 76 11.49 13.02 -2.02
C ARG A 76 10.48 14.14 -1.79
N LYS A 77 10.67 15.33 -2.34
CA LYS A 77 9.66 16.40 -2.32
C LYS A 77 8.41 16.06 -3.12
N LEU A 78 8.50 15.09 -4.04
CA LEU A 78 7.37 14.58 -4.83
C LEU A 78 6.55 13.51 -4.09
N VAL A 79 7.06 13.00 -2.95
CA VAL A 79 6.35 12.07 -2.10
C VAL A 79 5.17 12.77 -1.46
N GLY A 80 3.97 12.25 -1.72
CA GLY A 80 2.74 12.78 -1.15
C GLY A 80 2.56 12.38 0.31
N LYS A 81 1.86 13.21 1.06
CA LYS A 81 1.42 12.93 2.43
C LYS A 81 -0.10 12.93 2.47
N LEU A 82 -0.68 11.80 2.86
CA LEU A 82 -2.13 11.64 3.01
C LEU A 82 -2.53 11.89 4.46
N THR A 83 -3.38 12.87 4.70
CA THR A 83 -3.91 13.15 6.05
C THR A 83 -4.71 11.97 6.59
N THR A 84 -4.54 11.67 7.86
CA THR A 84 -5.41 10.76 8.62
C THR A 84 -6.71 11.44 9.05
N GLY A 85 -6.77 12.76 8.96
CA GLY A 85 -7.85 13.59 9.46
C GLY A 85 -7.73 13.97 10.94
N CYS A 86 -6.67 13.53 11.62
CA CYS A 86 -6.37 13.85 13.02
C CYS A 86 -5.01 14.53 13.13
N VAL A 87 -4.97 15.70 13.77
CA VAL A 87 -3.79 16.57 13.83
C VAL A 87 -2.61 15.88 14.53
N GLU A 88 -2.83 15.34 15.73
CA GLU A 88 -1.76 14.65 16.49
C GLU A 88 -1.21 13.44 15.72
N PHE A 89 -2.07 12.71 15.01
CA PHE A 89 -1.63 11.56 14.23
C PHE A 89 -0.82 11.99 13.02
N ASP A 90 -1.26 13.02 12.31
CA ASP A 90 -0.54 13.56 11.15
C ASP A 90 0.81 14.16 11.58
N GLU A 91 0.88 14.90 12.68
CA GLU A 91 2.14 15.42 13.23
C GLU A 91 3.12 14.30 13.58
N MET A 92 2.67 13.25 14.27
CA MET A 92 3.47 12.07 14.58
C MET A 92 4.02 11.39 13.31
N MET A 93 3.27 11.42 12.21
CA MET A 93 3.65 10.86 10.90
C MET A 93 4.39 11.86 10.00
N GLY A 94 4.75 13.03 10.53
CA GLY A 94 5.45 14.07 9.77
C GLY A 94 4.61 14.66 8.64
N GLY A 95 3.29 14.75 8.84
CA GLY A 95 2.32 15.34 7.93
C GLY A 95 1.33 14.35 7.30
N GLY A 96 1.34 13.08 7.71
CA GLY A 96 0.43 12.05 7.23
C GLY A 96 1.11 10.80 6.66
N ILE A 97 0.34 9.92 6.05
CA ILE A 97 0.82 8.65 5.47
C ILE A 97 1.55 8.91 4.16
N GLU A 98 2.79 8.46 4.04
CA GLU A 98 3.61 8.69 2.84
C GLU A 98 3.18 7.82 1.64
N THR A 99 3.19 8.41 0.44
CA THR A 99 3.19 7.64 -0.80
C THR A 99 4.54 6.92 -1.00
N GLN A 100 4.61 5.95 -1.92
CA GLN A 100 5.82 5.16 -2.22
C GLN A 100 6.36 4.40 -1.00
N SER A 101 5.50 4.10 -0.04
CA SER A 101 5.86 3.40 1.18
C SER A 101 4.76 2.44 1.63
N ILE A 102 5.15 1.42 2.41
CA ILE A 102 4.20 0.54 3.08
C ILE A 102 4.07 0.96 4.53
N THR A 103 2.85 1.31 4.95
CA THR A 103 2.49 1.55 6.35
C THR A 103 1.75 0.34 6.91
N GLU A 104 2.33 -0.34 7.90
CA GLU A 104 1.71 -1.43 8.64
C GLU A 104 0.94 -0.89 9.84
N LEU A 105 -0.38 -1.18 9.88
CA LEU A 105 -1.25 -0.95 11.04
C LEU A 105 -1.45 -2.29 11.75
N TYR A 106 -0.90 -2.49 12.94
CA TYR A 106 -1.05 -3.74 13.66
C TYR A 106 -1.58 -3.54 15.08
N GLY A 107 -2.25 -4.56 15.60
CA GLY A 107 -2.83 -4.52 16.95
C GLY A 107 -3.91 -5.59 17.14
N GLU A 108 -4.46 -5.65 18.33
CA GLU A 108 -5.52 -6.61 18.69
C GLU A 108 -6.80 -6.40 17.89
N PHE A 109 -7.69 -7.38 17.96
CA PHE A 109 -9.03 -7.25 17.40
C PHE A 109 -9.77 -6.03 17.97
N GLY A 110 -10.38 -5.24 17.09
CA GLY A 110 -11.12 -4.03 17.48
C GLY A 110 -10.24 -2.86 17.93
N SER A 111 -8.92 -2.87 17.70
CA SER A 111 -8.03 -1.73 17.97
C SER A 111 -8.22 -0.56 17.01
N GLY A 112 -8.98 -0.71 15.92
CA GLY A 112 -9.31 0.38 14.99
C GLY A 112 -8.56 0.34 13.66
N LYS A 113 -7.77 -0.70 13.35
CA LYS A 113 -6.99 -0.81 12.10
C LYS A 113 -7.82 -0.59 10.84
N THR A 114 -8.90 -1.35 10.68
CA THR A 114 -9.86 -1.21 9.58
C THR A 114 -10.52 0.17 9.55
N GLN A 115 -10.76 0.78 10.72
CA GLN A 115 -11.35 2.13 10.78
C GLN A 115 -10.37 3.19 10.27
N VAL A 116 -9.08 3.08 10.61
CA VAL A 116 -8.02 3.93 10.04
C VAL A 116 -7.93 3.71 8.53
N ALA A 117 -7.90 2.46 8.06
CA ALA A 117 -7.84 2.14 6.63
C ALA A 117 -9.04 2.74 5.85
N HIS A 118 -10.26 2.63 6.39
CA HIS A 118 -11.46 3.23 5.77
C HIS A 118 -11.42 4.76 5.79
N GLN A 119 -10.90 5.39 6.86
CA GLN A 119 -10.74 6.83 6.90
C GLN A 119 -9.77 7.31 5.83
N LEU A 120 -8.65 6.62 5.66
CA LEU A 120 -7.68 6.93 4.61
C LEU A 120 -8.30 6.76 3.20
N ALA A 121 -9.17 5.75 3.02
CA ALA A 121 -9.88 5.54 1.76
C ALA A 121 -10.86 6.69 1.41
N VAL A 122 -11.39 7.37 2.41
CA VAL A 122 -12.19 8.59 2.22
C VAL A 122 -11.27 9.79 1.99
N ASN A 123 -10.29 10.00 2.86
CA ASN A 123 -9.44 11.20 2.83
C ASN A 123 -8.61 11.31 1.54
N VAL A 124 -8.15 10.21 0.95
CA VAL A 124 -7.30 10.22 -0.25
C VAL A 124 -7.99 10.82 -1.47
N GLN A 125 -9.31 10.81 -1.49
CA GLN A 125 -10.15 11.34 -2.58
C GLN A 125 -10.33 12.86 -2.49
N MET A 126 -10.04 13.44 -1.34
CA MET A 126 -10.08 14.90 -1.18
C MET A 126 -8.94 15.55 -1.96
N ASP A 127 -9.10 16.83 -2.26
CA ASP A 127 -8.05 17.64 -2.84
C ASP A 127 -6.86 17.83 -1.89
N ARG A 128 -5.77 18.35 -2.43
CA ARG A 128 -4.52 18.56 -1.68
C ARG A 128 -4.63 19.65 -0.62
N GLU A 129 -5.54 20.62 -0.77
CA GLU A 129 -5.76 21.68 0.21
C GLU A 129 -6.37 21.12 1.50
N HIS A 130 -7.14 20.03 1.38
CA HIS A 130 -7.73 19.29 2.50
C HIS A 130 -6.89 18.06 2.93
N GLY A 131 -5.64 17.97 2.44
CA GLY A 131 -4.70 16.90 2.80
C GLY A 131 -4.96 15.57 2.08
N GLY A 132 -5.81 15.56 1.06
CA GLY A 132 -6.02 14.43 0.16
C GLY A 132 -4.93 14.31 -0.92
N LEU A 133 -5.12 13.38 -1.84
CA LEU A 133 -4.21 13.15 -2.96
C LEU A 133 -4.93 13.14 -4.32
N ASP A 134 -6.18 13.58 -4.39
CA ASP A 134 -7.04 13.56 -5.59
C ASP A 134 -7.05 12.17 -6.25
N GLY A 135 -7.21 11.11 -5.47
CA GLY A 135 -6.97 9.76 -5.96
C GLY A 135 -8.05 8.74 -5.65
N SER A 136 -8.12 7.72 -6.49
CA SER A 136 -8.94 6.53 -6.28
C SER A 136 -8.26 5.55 -5.33
N VAL A 137 -9.03 4.56 -4.88
CA VAL A 137 -8.62 3.56 -3.89
C VAL A 137 -8.82 2.15 -4.42
N ILE A 138 -7.86 1.27 -4.15
CA ILE A 138 -8.03 -0.17 -4.32
C ILE A 138 -7.94 -0.83 -2.95
N ILE A 139 -8.88 -1.73 -2.64
CA ILE A 139 -8.93 -2.50 -1.39
C ILE A 139 -8.90 -3.99 -1.72
N ILE A 140 -7.91 -4.70 -1.20
CA ILE A 140 -7.86 -6.15 -1.17
C ILE A 140 -8.38 -6.61 0.19
N ASP A 141 -9.62 -7.07 0.22
CA ASP A 141 -10.32 -7.52 1.44
C ASP A 141 -10.18 -9.03 1.63
N THR A 142 -9.48 -9.47 2.66
CA THR A 142 -9.24 -10.88 2.97
C THR A 142 -10.19 -11.42 4.04
N GLU A 143 -10.84 -10.56 4.82
CA GLU A 143 -11.70 -10.94 5.95
C GLU A 143 -13.19 -10.64 5.68
N ASN A 144 -13.52 -10.09 4.50
CA ASN A 144 -14.87 -9.64 4.14
C ASN A 144 -15.43 -8.60 5.12
N THR A 145 -14.60 -7.62 5.45
CA THR A 145 -14.90 -6.58 6.46
C THR A 145 -15.24 -5.21 5.88
N PHE A 146 -15.09 -5.01 4.58
CA PHE A 146 -15.50 -3.77 3.92
C PHE A 146 -16.99 -3.53 4.08
N ARG A 147 -17.37 -2.31 4.50
CA ARG A 147 -18.76 -1.89 4.73
C ARG A 147 -18.99 -0.53 4.06
N PRO A 148 -19.72 -0.48 2.92
CA PRO A 148 -20.05 0.77 2.22
C PRO A 148 -20.76 1.77 3.12
N GLU A 149 -21.62 1.28 4.03
CA GLU A 149 -22.36 2.12 4.98
C GLU A 149 -21.41 2.89 5.90
N ARG A 150 -20.25 2.28 6.22
CA ARG A 150 -19.25 2.95 7.04
C ARG A 150 -18.53 4.06 6.29
N ILE A 151 -18.24 3.87 5.01
CA ILE A 151 -17.71 4.90 4.12
C ILE A 151 -18.70 6.08 4.05
N THR A 152 -19.97 5.79 3.82
CA THR A 152 -21.04 6.82 3.80
C THR A 152 -21.07 7.66 5.09
N GLN A 153 -20.92 7.02 6.26
CA GLN A 153 -20.87 7.75 7.54
C GLN A 153 -19.64 8.66 7.63
N MET A 154 -18.47 8.17 7.21
CA MET A 154 -17.22 8.93 7.23
C MET A 154 -17.25 10.12 6.26
N VAL A 155 -17.82 9.95 5.07
CA VAL A 155 -17.99 11.04 4.10
C VAL A 155 -18.90 12.14 4.66
N LYS A 156 -20.00 11.77 5.32
CA LYS A 156 -20.88 12.74 6.02
C LYS A 156 -20.12 13.49 7.12
N GLY A 157 -19.34 12.77 7.93
CA GLY A 157 -18.50 13.40 8.95
C GLY A 157 -17.46 14.36 8.34
N LEU A 158 -16.91 14.02 7.18
CA LEU A 158 -15.97 14.87 6.46
C LEU A 158 -16.67 16.13 5.88
N SER A 159 -17.90 15.97 5.35
CA SER A 159 -18.76 17.08 4.92
C SER A 159 -19.00 18.08 6.05
N GLU A 160 -19.35 17.57 7.22
CA GLU A 160 -19.58 18.41 8.42
C GLU A 160 -18.28 19.11 8.88
N LYS A 161 -17.16 18.39 8.88
CA LYS A 161 -15.86 18.91 9.30
C LYS A 161 -15.39 20.09 8.46
N TYR A 162 -15.58 20.01 7.13
CA TYR A 162 -15.08 21.05 6.21
C TYR A 162 -16.19 22.03 5.75
N GLY A 163 -17.46 21.79 6.13
CA GLY A 163 -18.58 22.60 5.66
C GLY A 163 -18.82 22.49 4.15
N MET A 164 -18.48 21.33 3.57
CA MET A 164 -18.61 21.05 2.13
C MET A 164 -19.77 20.08 1.89
N GLU A 165 -20.41 20.18 0.74
CA GLU A 165 -21.37 19.18 0.28
C GLU A 165 -20.62 18.09 -0.49
N LEU A 166 -20.42 16.91 0.16
CA LEU A 166 -19.75 15.75 -0.41
C LEU A 166 -20.79 14.64 -0.67
N ASP A 167 -20.76 14.06 -1.87
CA ASP A 167 -21.64 12.95 -2.22
C ASP A 167 -21.02 11.59 -1.86
N PRO A 168 -21.58 10.85 -0.90
CA PRO A 168 -21.08 9.54 -0.53
C PRO A 168 -21.08 8.51 -1.68
N GLU A 169 -21.96 8.63 -2.67
CA GLU A 169 -22.01 7.72 -3.80
C GLU A 169 -20.81 7.93 -4.72
N GLU A 170 -20.41 9.18 -4.95
CA GLU A 170 -19.21 9.50 -5.71
C GLU A 170 -17.96 8.94 -5.03
N PHE A 171 -17.84 9.06 -3.71
CA PHE A 171 -16.74 8.47 -2.94
C PHE A 171 -16.73 6.94 -3.06
N LEU A 172 -17.87 6.29 -3.01
CA LEU A 172 -17.98 4.84 -3.16
C LEU A 172 -17.59 4.37 -4.57
N GLN A 173 -17.93 5.13 -5.63
CA GLN A 173 -17.56 4.81 -7.01
C GLN A 173 -16.05 4.87 -7.25
N ASN A 174 -15.30 5.62 -6.46
CA ASN A 174 -13.83 5.72 -6.55
C ASN A 174 -13.11 4.70 -5.65
N ILE A 175 -13.84 3.82 -4.94
CA ILE A 175 -13.28 2.74 -4.12
C ILE A 175 -13.52 1.39 -4.82
N HIS A 176 -12.45 0.76 -5.28
CA HIS A 176 -12.48 -0.53 -5.97
C HIS A 176 -12.12 -1.64 -5.00
N VAL A 177 -13.03 -2.57 -4.74
CA VAL A 177 -12.85 -3.63 -3.73
C VAL A 177 -12.77 -4.99 -4.38
N ALA A 178 -11.72 -5.74 -4.09
CA ALA A 178 -11.60 -7.14 -4.47
C ALA A 178 -11.48 -8.03 -3.23
N ARG A 179 -12.29 -9.10 -3.17
CA ARG A 179 -12.19 -10.09 -2.11
C ARG A 179 -11.15 -11.15 -2.44
N ALA A 180 -10.17 -11.32 -1.58
CA ALA A 180 -9.23 -12.43 -1.66
C ALA A 180 -9.80 -13.69 -0.97
N TYR A 181 -9.65 -14.85 -1.61
CA TYR A 181 -10.17 -16.13 -1.08
C TYR A 181 -9.08 -17.03 -0.50
N ASN A 182 -7.84 -16.80 -0.86
CA ASN A 182 -6.65 -17.51 -0.37
C ASN A 182 -5.38 -16.68 -0.61
N SER A 183 -4.26 -17.13 -0.07
CA SER A 183 -2.99 -16.38 -0.15
C SER A 183 -2.47 -16.22 -1.58
N ASN A 184 -2.64 -17.21 -2.45
CA ASN A 184 -2.24 -17.10 -3.85
C ASN A 184 -3.11 -16.09 -4.60
N HIS A 185 -4.43 -16.11 -4.37
CA HIS A 185 -5.35 -15.12 -4.94
C HIS A 185 -5.04 -13.70 -4.43
N GLN A 186 -4.72 -13.55 -3.15
CA GLN A 186 -4.30 -12.27 -2.57
C GLN A 186 -3.05 -11.71 -3.29
N ILE A 187 -2.07 -12.56 -3.62
CA ILE A 187 -0.87 -12.17 -4.37
C ILE A 187 -1.24 -11.74 -5.80
N LEU A 188 -2.06 -12.52 -6.49
CA LEU A 188 -2.52 -12.22 -7.87
C LEU A 188 -3.33 -10.93 -7.95
N LEU A 189 -4.08 -10.59 -6.92
CA LEU A 189 -4.85 -9.34 -6.87
C LEU A 189 -3.98 -8.09 -6.88
N VAL A 190 -2.69 -8.17 -6.54
CA VAL A 190 -1.76 -7.02 -6.69
C VAL A 190 -1.44 -6.77 -8.16
N ASP A 191 -1.30 -7.82 -8.95
CA ASP A 191 -1.09 -7.71 -10.41
C ASP A 191 -2.36 -7.12 -11.06
N SER A 192 -3.55 -7.66 -10.72
CA SER A 192 -4.84 -7.09 -11.17
C SER A 192 -5.06 -5.65 -10.73
N ALA A 193 -4.58 -5.28 -9.53
CA ALA A 193 -4.61 -3.89 -9.04
C ALA A 193 -3.72 -2.98 -9.88
N THR A 194 -2.58 -3.50 -10.36
CA THR A 194 -1.68 -2.76 -11.26
C THR A 194 -2.34 -2.47 -12.60
N ASP A 195 -3.02 -3.46 -13.19
CA ASP A 195 -3.76 -3.30 -14.45
C ASP A 195 -4.89 -2.27 -14.29
N LEU A 196 -5.71 -2.42 -13.26
CA LEU A 196 -6.78 -1.48 -12.95
C LEU A 196 -6.26 -0.06 -12.71
N ALA A 197 -5.13 0.09 -12.00
CA ALA A 197 -4.55 1.41 -11.73
C ALA A 197 -4.04 2.09 -13.00
N ASN A 198 -3.55 1.34 -14.00
CA ASN A 198 -3.21 1.88 -15.32
C ASN A 198 -4.47 2.36 -16.06
N GLU A 199 -5.53 1.56 -16.10
CA GLU A 199 -6.81 1.94 -16.71
C GLU A 199 -7.39 3.21 -16.08
N LEU A 200 -7.42 3.28 -14.75
CA LEU A 200 -7.94 4.44 -14.02
C LEU A 200 -7.07 5.69 -14.24
N LYS A 201 -5.76 5.53 -14.36
CA LYS A 201 -4.84 6.62 -14.68
C LYS A 201 -5.15 7.23 -16.05
N GLU A 202 -5.43 6.39 -17.06
CA GLU A 202 -5.83 6.84 -18.41
C GLU A 202 -7.19 7.57 -18.40
N MET A 203 -8.09 7.18 -17.48
CA MET A 203 -9.37 7.85 -17.26
C MET A 203 -9.27 9.17 -16.45
N GLY A 204 -8.06 9.57 -16.03
CA GLY A 204 -7.87 10.76 -15.18
C GLY A 204 -8.24 10.53 -13.71
N LYS A 205 -8.39 9.28 -13.26
CA LYS A 205 -8.70 8.88 -11.88
C LYS A 205 -7.55 8.08 -11.27
N PRO A 206 -6.36 8.65 -11.05
CA PRO A 206 -5.19 7.90 -10.61
C PRO A 206 -5.43 7.24 -9.27
N VAL A 207 -4.96 6.00 -9.10
CA VAL A 207 -4.97 5.32 -7.80
C VAL A 207 -3.86 5.91 -6.93
N ARG A 208 -4.22 6.35 -5.70
CA ARG A 208 -3.28 6.93 -4.72
C ARG A 208 -3.24 6.17 -3.40
N LEU A 209 -4.09 5.15 -3.24
CA LEU A 209 -4.12 4.32 -2.04
C LEU A 209 -4.44 2.87 -2.41
N LEU A 210 -3.59 1.95 -1.95
CA LEU A 210 -3.83 0.52 -1.97
C LEU A 210 -3.90 0.01 -0.52
N ILE A 211 -4.98 -0.66 -0.17
CA ILE A 211 -5.21 -1.24 1.16
C ILE A 211 -5.25 -2.75 1.06
N VAL A 212 -4.57 -3.46 1.97
CA VAL A 212 -4.73 -4.90 2.18
C VAL A 212 -5.22 -5.15 3.60
N ASP A 213 -6.46 -5.51 3.77
CA ASP A 213 -7.10 -5.77 5.08
C ASP A 213 -7.66 -7.20 5.16
N SER A 214 -6.95 -8.11 5.84
CA SER A 214 -5.65 -8.00 6.49
C SER A 214 -4.57 -8.77 5.72
N LEU A 215 -3.32 -8.33 5.85
CA LEU A 215 -2.16 -8.92 5.17
C LEU A 215 -2.00 -10.41 5.46
N MET A 216 -2.18 -10.83 6.71
CA MET A 216 -1.75 -12.16 7.18
C MET A 216 -2.88 -13.17 7.36
N ALA A 217 -4.17 -12.83 7.11
CA ALA A 217 -5.29 -13.72 7.38
C ALA A 217 -5.14 -15.08 6.67
N HIS A 218 -4.98 -15.07 5.35
CA HIS A 218 -4.83 -16.29 4.55
C HIS A 218 -3.48 -16.98 4.79
N PHE A 219 -2.40 -16.23 4.91
CA PHE A 219 -1.07 -16.82 5.19
C PHE A 219 -1.02 -17.57 6.53
N ARG A 220 -1.79 -17.15 7.52
CA ARG A 220 -1.91 -17.89 8.80
C ARG A 220 -2.75 -19.15 8.68
N ALA A 221 -3.85 -19.06 7.94
CA ALA A 221 -4.79 -20.17 7.78
C ALA A 221 -4.22 -21.33 6.96
N GLU A 222 -3.45 -21.01 5.91
CA GLU A 222 -2.97 -22.00 4.94
C GLU A 222 -1.63 -22.62 5.34
N TYR A 223 -0.73 -21.84 5.97
CA TYR A 223 0.63 -22.30 6.30
C TYR A 223 0.73 -22.59 7.79
N VAL A 224 0.33 -23.80 8.18
CA VAL A 224 0.34 -24.27 9.57
C VAL A 224 1.54 -25.21 9.80
N GLY A 225 2.21 -25.02 10.93
CA GLY A 225 3.35 -25.84 11.35
C GLY A 225 4.72 -25.38 10.81
N ARG A 226 5.79 -26.00 11.34
CA ARG A 226 7.17 -25.58 11.05
C ARG A 226 7.61 -25.93 9.62
N GLY A 227 7.06 -26.98 9.02
CA GLY A 227 7.46 -27.45 7.68
C GLY A 227 7.06 -26.49 6.55
N THR A 228 6.05 -25.66 6.74
CA THR A 228 5.54 -24.70 5.73
C THR A 228 6.07 -23.28 5.92
N LEU A 229 6.91 -23.06 6.93
CA LEU A 229 7.38 -21.72 7.29
C LEU A 229 8.19 -21.05 6.16
N ALA A 230 9.10 -21.79 5.53
CA ALA A 230 9.95 -21.24 4.46
C ALA A 230 9.11 -20.81 3.25
N ASP A 231 8.17 -21.65 2.80
CA ASP A 231 7.28 -21.36 1.69
C ASP A 231 6.38 -20.15 1.98
N ARG A 232 5.79 -20.09 3.19
CA ARG A 232 5.05 -18.93 3.64
C ARG A 232 5.87 -17.64 3.57
N GLN A 233 7.13 -17.67 4.06
CA GLN A 233 8.00 -16.50 4.07
C GLN A 233 8.38 -16.07 2.65
N GLN A 234 8.64 -17.00 1.76
CA GLN A 234 8.97 -16.71 0.36
C GLN A 234 7.78 -16.04 -0.35
N LYS A 235 6.57 -16.59 -0.22
CA LYS A 235 5.35 -16.02 -0.82
C LYS A 235 5.00 -14.65 -0.22
N LEU A 236 5.10 -14.52 1.10
CA LEU A 236 4.88 -13.26 1.78
C LEU A 236 5.88 -12.20 1.33
N ASN A 237 7.16 -12.55 1.18
CA ASN A 237 8.18 -11.65 0.67
C ASN A 237 7.85 -11.18 -0.76
N LYS A 238 7.47 -12.11 -1.66
CA LYS A 238 7.00 -11.76 -3.02
C LYS A 238 5.83 -10.80 -2.98
N HIS A 239 4.84 -11.06 -2.12
CA HIS A 239 3.66 -10.20 -1.96
C HIS A 239 4.03 -8.78 -1.49
N MET A 240 4.86 -8.68 -0.44
CA MET A 240 5.32 -7.38 0.07
C MET A 240 6.11 -6.58 -0.97
N HIS A 241 6.97 -7.23 -1.75
CA HIS A 241 7.69 -6.57 -2.85
C HIS A 241 6.75 -6.11 -3.97
N GLY A 242 5.71 -6.89 -4.30
CA GLY A 242 4.66 -6.46 -5.23
C GLY A 242 3.93 -5.20 -4.75
N LEU A 243 3.57 -5.17 -3.47
CA LEU A 243 2.93 -4.00 -2.84
C LEU A 243 3.83 -2.76 -2.86
N LEU A 244 5.12 -2.90 -2.55
CA LEU A 244 6.07 -1.79 -2.59
C LEU A 244 6.22 -1.25 -4.02
N ARG A 245 6.39 -2.14 -5.00
CA ARG A 245 6.45 -1.78 -6.43
C ARG A 245 5.20 -1.04 -6.89
N PHE A 246 4.01 -1.46 -6.45
CA PHE A 246 2.77 -0.74 -6.72
C PHE A 246 2.82 0.71 -6.19
N GLY A 247 3.26 0.88 -4.93
CA GLY A 247 3.42 2.20 -4.31
C GLY A 247 4.34 3.13 -5.13
N ASP A 248 5.48 2.60 -5.58
CA ASP A 248 6.45 3.33 -6.38
C ASP A 248 5.89 3.73 -7.76
N LEU A 249 5.28 2.76 -8.50
CA LEU A 249 4.78 2.98 -9.87
C LEU A 249 3.67 4.02 -9.95
N PHE A 250 2.78 4.03 -8.95
CA PHE A 250 1.59 4.90 -8.98
C PHE A 250 1.72 6.11 -8.04
N ASN A 251 2.87 6.29 -7.40
CA ASN A 251 3.03 7.29 -6.33
C ASN A 251 1.86 7.20 -5.34
N ALA A 252 1.59 5.99 -4.85
CA ALA A 252 0.47 5.66 -4.00
C ALA A 252 0.92 5.31 -2.58
N CYS A 253 0.08 5.59 -1.58
CA CYS A 253 0.20 5.02 -0.25
C CYS A 253 -0.16 3.54 -0.30
N VAL A 254 0.60 2.69 0.39
CA VAL A 254 0.22 1.29 0.62
C VAL A 254 -0.01 1.08 2.11
N VAL A 255 -1.20 0.67 2.48
CA VAL A 255 -1.58 0.43 3.88
C VAL A 255 -1.95 -1.03 4.05
N VAL A 256 -1.29 -1.70 4.98
CA VAL A 256 -1.60 -3.09 5.32
C VAL A 256 -2.02 -3.19 6.78
N THR A 257 -3.12 -3.90 7.04
CA THR A 257 -3.50 -4.20 8.43
C THR A 257 -2.96 -5.57 8.81
N ASN A 258 -2.60 -5.73 10.08
CA ASN A 258 -2.03 -6.95 10.60
C ASN A 258 -2.53 -7.24 12.02
N GLN A 259 -2.63 -8.51 12.35
CA GLN A 259 -2.99 -8.97 13.69
C GLN A 259 -1.73 -9.15 14.55
N VAL A 260 -1.92 -9.20 15.85
CA VAL A 260 -0.87 -9.55 16.82
C VAL A 260 -1.08 -10.97 17.34
N MET A 261 0.02 -11.56 17.82
CA MET A 261 0.01 -12.80 18.58
C MET A 261 0.69 -12.58 19.92
N ALA A 262 0.19 -13.25 20.96
CA ALA A 262 0.84 -13.28 22.26
C ALA A 262 2.18 -14.05 22.15
N LYS A 263 3.22 -13.50 22.78
CA LYS A 263 4.48 -14.21 23.01
C LYS A 263 4.47 -14.76 24.44
N PRO A 264 4.27 -16.08 24.64
CA PRO A 264 4.13 -16.66 25.98
C PRO A 264 5.33 -16.46 26.89
N ASP A 265 6.53 -16.27 26.28
CA ASP A 265 7.80 -16.18 27.00
C ASP A 265 8.23 -14.74 27.35
N ALA A 266 7.37 -13.74 27.12
CA ALA A 266 7.67 -12.36 27.49
C ALA A 266 7.36 -12.11 28.97
N PHE A 267 8.38 -12.18 29.82
CA PHE A 267 8.27 -11.89 31.26
C PHE A 267 8.19 -10.40 31.58
N PHE A 268 8.64 -9.52 30.66
CA PHE A 268 8.63 -8.07 30.80
C PHE A 268 8.28 -7.38 29.46
N GLY A 269 7.53 -6.27 29.53
CA GLY A 269 7.11 -5.47 28.38
C GLY A 269 5.82 -5.94 27.73
N ASP A 270 5.48 -5.38 26.56
CA ASP A 270 4.28 -5.77 25.80
C ASP A 270 4.51 -7.17 25.18
N PRO A 271 3.71 -8.18 25.56
CA PRO A 271 3.85 -9.54 25.06
C PRO A 271 3.36 -9.71 23.62
N THR A 272 2.80 -8.66 23.00
CA THR A 272 2.21 -8.73 21.67
C THR A 272 3.24 -8.48 20.57
N ARG A 273 3.23 -9.31 19.53
CA ARG A 273 4.04 -9.10 18.32
C ARG A 273 3.18 -9.21 17.08
N PRO A 274 3.45 -8.39 16.05
CA PRO A 274 2.76 -8.54 14.76
C PRO A 274 3.07 -9.88 14.13
N VAL A 275 2.10 -10.43 13.44
CA VAL A 275 2.23 -11.65 12.66
C VAL A 275 3.04 -11.36 11.38
N GLY A 276 3.76 -12.36 10.84
CA GLY A 276 4.57 -12.19 9.61
C GLY A 276 6.07 -12.11 9.87
N GLY A 277 6.48 -11.81 11.12
CA GLY A 277 7.88 -11.85 11.54
C GLY A 277 8.75 -10.82 10.81
N HIS A 278 9.99 -11.22 10.50
CA HIS A 278 10.99 -10.33 9.90
C HIS A 278 10.62 -9.83 8.49
N VAL A 279 9.90 -10.63 7.68
CA VAL A 279 9.56 -10.22 6.30
C VAL A 279 8.71 -8.93 6.31
N VAL A 280 7.62 -8.91 7.07
CA VAL A 280 6.79 -7.70 7.17
C VAL A 280 7.55 -6.58 7.86
N GLY A 281 8.25 -6.91 8.98
CA GLY A 281 8.97 -5.93 9.78
C GLY A 281 10.09 -5.20 9.04
N HIS A 282 10.73 -5.83 8.06
CA HIS A 282 11.81 -5.19 7.29
C HIS A 282 11.34 -4.55 5.97
N THR A 283 10.19 -4.97 5.44
CA THR A 283 9.68 -4.41 4.18
C THR A 283 8.73 -3.22 4.43
N ALA A 284 7.99 -3.22 5.55
CA ALA A 284 7.17 -2.07 5.92
C ALA A 284 8.06 -0.87 6.29
N THR A 285 7.77 0.29 5.68
CA THR A 285 8.52 1.54 5.92
C THR A 285 8.12 2.17 7.24
N PHE A 286 6.82 2.18 7.54
CA PHE A 286 6.28 2.69 8.81
C PHE A 286 5.50 1.60 9.50
N ARG A 287 5.64 1.50 10.83
CA ARG A 287 4.95 0.50 11.64
C ARG A 287 4.23 1.15 12.79
N LEU A 288 2.91 1.02 12.79
CA LEU A 288 2.00 1.65 13.75
C LEU A 288 1.30 0.59 14.59
N TYR A 289 1.51 0.64 15.89
CA TYR A 289 0.83 -0.20 16.86
C TYR A 289 -0.43 0.51 17.38
N LEU A 290 -1.58 -0.15 17.18
CA LEU A 290 -2.88 0.35 17.60
C LEU A 290 -3.41 -0.43 18.79
N ARG A 291 -3.85 0.25 19.84
CA ARG A 291 -4.48 -0.34 21.01
C ARG A 291 -5.74 0.40 21.42
N LYS A 292 -6.68 -0.33 22.02
CA LYS A 292 -7.86 0.26 22.63
C LYS A 292 -7.49 1.07 23.88
N SER A 293 -8.24 2.14 24.11
CA SER A 293 -8.27 2.88 25.36
C SER A 293 -9.72 2.99 25.86
N LYS A 294 -10.03 3.92 26.75
CA LYS A 294 -11.38 4.07 27.30
C LYS A 294 -12.37 4.55 26.21
N GLY A 295 -13.52 3.89 26.11
CA GLY A 295 -14.59 4.26 25.20
C GLY A 295 -14.16 4.18 23.73
N GLU A 296 -14.35 5.28 23.02
CA GLU A 296 -14.03 5.42 21.59
C GLU A 296 -12.55 5.70 21.32
N LYS A 297 -11.75 5.99 22.35
CA LYS A 297 -10.33 6.34 22.21
C LYS A 297 -9.50 5.16 21.76
N ARG A 298 -8.57 5.47 20.86
CA ARG A 298 -7.51 4.57 20.40
C ARG A 298 -6.17 5.27 20.55
N ILE A 299 -5.17 4.51 20.95
CA ILE A 299 -3.79 4.99 21.02
C ILE A 299 -3.06 4.35 19.85
N ILE A 300 -2.40 5.19 19.07
CA ILE A 300 -1.61 4.81 17.90
C ILE A 300 -0.17 5.18 18.23
N ARG A 301 0.73 4.20 18.20
CA ARG A 301 2.16 4.39 18.44
C ARG A 301 2.96 4.13 17.18
N LEU A 302 3.79 5.08 16.80
CA LEU A 302 4.83 4.87 15.79
C LEU A 302 5.97 4.08 16.44
N VAL A 303 6.15 2.83 15.98
CA VAL A 303 7.11 1.88 16.55
C VAL A 303 8.38 1.80 15.71
N ASP A 304 8.25 2.02 14.41
CA ASP A 304 9.38 1.95 13.48
C ASP A 304 9.17 2.91 12.31
N SER A 305 10.23 3.62 11.95
CA SER A 305 10.27 4.60 10.86
C SER A 305 11.72 4.86 10.46
N PRO A 306 12.01 5.09 9.18
CA PRO A 306 13.36 5.42 8.74
C PRO A 306 13.82 6.83 9.14
N SER A 307 12.90 7.73 9.50
CA SER A 307 13.23 9.16 9.65
C SER A 307 12.51 9.88 10.80
N LEU A 308 11.46 9.26 11.37
CA LEU A 308 10.67 9.88 12.44
C LEU A 308 11.01 9.24 13.79
N PRO A 309 11.01 10.01 14.90
CA PRO A 309 11.14 9.44 16.22
C PRO A 309 9.91 8.64 16.62
N GLU A 310 10.05 7.71 17.57
CA GLU A 310 8.89 7.07 18.19
C GLU A 310 7.97 8.12 18.81
N GLY A 311 6.66 7.91 18.68
CA GLY A 311 5.63 8.82 19.20
C GLY A 311 4.31 8.10 19.41
N GLU A 312 3.39 8.73 20.13
CA GLU A 312 2.02 8.26 20.31
C GLU A 312 1.04 9.39 19.95
N ALA A 313 -0.07 9.02 19.33
CA ALA A 313 -1.21 9.90 19.09
C ALA A 313 -2.47 9.26 19.65
N VAL A 314 -3.40 10.09 20.14
CA VAL A 314 -4.69 9.63 20.65
C VAL A 314 -5.80 10.11 19.72
N VAL A 315 -6.56 9.18 19.17
CA VAL A 315 -7.70 9.46 18.29
C VAL A 315 -8.97 8.84 18.84
N ALA A 316 -10.12 9.37 18.46
CA ALA A 316 -11.42 8.72 18.70
C ALA A 316 -11.94 8.07 17.40
N VAL A 317 -12.57 6.92 17.55
CA VAL A 317 -13.32 6.26 16.48
C VAL A 317 -14.80 6.52 16.72
N THR A 318 -15.35 7.49 16.01
CA THR A 318 -16.74 7.95 16.15
C THR A 318 -17.59 7.53 14.94
N THR A 319 -18.86 7.85 14.95
CA THR A 319 -19.74 7.66 13.77
C THR A 319 -19.26 8.49 12.59
N ALA A 320 -18.76 9.70 12.83
CA ALA A 320 -18.22 10.58 11.78
C ALA A 320 -16.86 10.16 11.23
N GLY A 321 -16.22 9.13 11.80
CA GLY A 321 -14.89 8.67 11.41
C GLY A 321 -13.87 8.80 12.53
N LEU A 322 -12.60 9.03 12.15
CA LEU A 322 -11.54 9.38 13.08
C LEU A 322 -11.62 10.87 13.43
N THR A 323 -11.45 11.18 14.70
CA THR A 323 -11.43 12.56 15.20
C THR A 323 -10.32 12.76 16.22
N ASP A 324 -9.83 13.97 16.33
CA ASP A 324 -8.95 14.40 17.44
C ASP A 324 -9.66 14.26 18.79
N GLN A 325 -8.87 14.19 19.87
CA GLN A 325 -9.35 14.07 21.26
C GLN A 325 -9.07 15.31 22.07
#